data_a3bd7ebeb2d377c393d8d5f7694b6e48
#
_entry.id   a3bd7ebeb2d377c393d8d5f7694b6e48
#
_cell.length_a   1.000
_cell.length_b   1.000
_cell.length_c   1.000
_cell.angle_alpha   90.00
_cell.angle_beta   90.00
_cell.angle_gamma   90.00
#
_symmetry.space_group_name_H-M   'P 1'
#
loop_
_entity.id
_entity.type
_entity.pdbx_description
1 polymer ?
#
loop_
_entity_poly.entity_id
_entity_poly.type
_entity_poly.pdbx_seq_one_letter_code
_entity_poly.pdbx_strand_id
1 'polypeptide(L)'
;RFSDVEAVTDAIAEADVVFTSVGGKNLGDLVPLLTGGIEKKAKNGGNLNVITCENWKLPATILRNGVEASICEDAKEYLEKNVGMTEAVIMRSGIESSAELLAQDPLIVNVQDFWEFPVDASRIVGELPEILGLKLIPEFTGFLERKFYTYNAANGTTSFVGALLGHVHIADAAHDERILPILEGVYQETAQALSKKHNFPLDEQLAFTLTSKRKLQDYTIVDFIEMIQYEVGQE
;
A
#
# COMPACT_ATOMS: atom_id res chain seq x y z
N ARG A 1 -9.49 -15.06 14.93
CA ARG A 1 -10.17 -15.16 13.61
C ARG A 1 -11.21 -14.05 13.53
N PHE A 2 -11.52 -13.55 12.35
CA PHE A 2 -12.60 -12.54 12.17
C PHE A 2 -13.98 -13.02 12.66
N SER A 3 -14.19 -14.33 12.77
CA SER A 3 -15.40 -14.92 13.37
C SER A 3 -15.49 -14.75 14.88
N ASP A 4 -14.42 -14.42 15.56
CA ASP A 4 -14.39 -14.12 17.00
C ASP A 4 -14.39 -12.59 17.18
N VAL A 5 -15.58 -12.02 17.01
CA VAL A 5 -15.78 -10.56 17.02
C VAL A 5 -15.37 -9.96 18.37
N GLU A 6 -15.66 -10.63 19.48
CA GLU A 6 -15.34 -10.13 20.82
C GLU A 6 -13.83 -10.04 21.02
N ALA A 7 -13.09 -11.12 20.74
CA ALA A 7 -11.62 -11.10 20.87
C ALA A 7 -10.95 -10.08 19.95
N VAL A 8 -11.48 -9.88 18.71
CA VAL A 8 -10.93 -8.88 17.78
C VAL A 8 -11.20 -7.47 18.28
N THR A 9 -12.41 -7.16 18.75
CA THR A 9 -12.74 -5.82 19.26
C THR A 9 -11.99 -5.51 20.56
N ASP A 10 -11.75 -6.52 21.41
CA ASP A 10 -10.92 -6.37 22.62
C ASP A 10 -9.45 -6.06 22.26
N ALA A 11 -8.91 -6.80 21.29
CA ALA A 11 -7.56 -6.54 20.81
C ALA A 11 -7.40 -5.13 20.20
N ILE A 12 -8.40 -4.64 19.44
CA ILE A 12 -8.41 -3.26 18.92
C ILE A 12 -8.47 -2.25 20.08
N ALA A 13 -9.27 -2.53 21.12
CA ALA A 13 -9.40 -1.64 22.29
C ALA A 13 -8.11 -1.52 23.10
N GLU A 14 -7.26 -2.53 23.08
CA GLU A 14 -5.96 -2.53 23.77
C GLU A 14 -4.82 -1.96 22.89
N ALA A 15 -4.96 -1.99 21.56
CA ALA A 15 -3.93 -1.60 20.63
C ALA A 15 -3.70 -0.07 20.57
N ASP A 16 -2.46 0.35 20.36
CA ASP A 16 -2.09 1.72 19.97
C ASP A 16 -2.09 1.88 18.44
N VAL A 17 -1.79 0.79 17.73
CA VAL A 17 -1.75 0.75 16.27
C VAL A 17 -2.43 -0.51 15.74
N VAL A 18 -3.25 -0.35 14.72
CA VAL A 18 -3.89 -1.43 13.96
C VAL A 18 -3.47 -1.33 12.50
N PHE A 19 -2.97 -2.40 11.92
CA PHE A 19 -2.69 -2.50 10.48
C PHE A 19 -3.79 -3.30 9.80
N THR A 20 -4.26 -2.82 8.64
CA THR A 20 -5.17 -3.58 7.78
C THR A 20 -4.45 -4.12 6.55
N SER A 21 -4.76 -5.36 6.15
CA SER A 21 -4.24 -5.99 4.94
C SER A 21 -5.21 -7.11 4.51
N VAL A 22 -6.39 -6.72 4.05
CA VAL A 22 -7.50 -7.64 3.71
C VAL A 22 -7.87 -7.61 2.23
N GLY A 23 -7.21 -6.73 1.46
CA GLY A 23 -7.58 -6.37 0.11
C GLY A 23 -8.70 -5.33 0.08
N GLY A 24 -8.53 -4.29 -0.73
CA GLY A 24 -9.38 -3.09 -0.72
C GLY A 24 -10.87 -3.34 -0.81
N LYS A 25 -11.30 -4.35 -1.59
CA LYS A 25 -12.71 -4.76 -1.72
C LYS A 25 -13.35 -5.26 -0.43
N ASN A 26 -12.55 -5.71 0.53
CA ASN A 26 -13.02 -6.29 1.81
C ASN A 26 -12.96 -5.27 2.97
N LEU A 27 -12.57 -4.02 2.71
CA LEU A 27 -12.48 -2.98 3.75
C LEU A 27 -13.81 -2.78 4.50
N GLY A 28 -14.93 -2.90 3.81
CA GLY A 28 -16.25 -2.79 4.42
C GLY A 28 -16.50 -3.80 5.56
N ASP A 29 -15.91 -4.99 5.46
CA ASP A 29 -16.06 -6.05 6.46
C ASP A 29 -15.33 -5.74 7.78
N LEU A 30 -14.34 -4.81 7.74
CA LEU A 30 -13.62 -4.36 8.92
C LEU A 30 -14.38 -3.31 9.73
N VAL A 31 -15.33 -2.61 9.13
CA VAL A 31 -16.03 -1.48 9.76
C VAL A 31 -16.70 -1.89 11.08
N PRO A 32 -17.48 -3.00 11.17
CA PRO A 32 -18.11 -3.38 12.44
C PRO A 32 -17.09 -3.72 13.54
N LEU A 33 -15.96 -4.34 13.17
CA LEU A 33 -14.89 -4.69 14.11
C LEU A 33 -14.15 -3.45 14.63
N LEU A 34 -13.81 -2.53 13.75
CA LEU A 34 -13.19 -1.26 14.11
C LEU A 34 -14.13 -0.42 14.97
N THR A 35 -15.40 -0.31 14.60
CA THR A 35 -16.41 0.44 15.38
C THR A 35 -16.50 -0.12 16.80
N GLY A 36 -16.71 -1.43 16.96
CA GLY A 36 -16.82 -2.05 18.29
C GLY A 36 -15.56 -1.92 19.14
N GLY A 37 -14.37 -2.04 18.50
CA GLY A 37 -13.10 -1.87 19.19
C GLY A 37 -12.85 -0.40 19.62
N ILE A 38 -13.19 0.57 18.78
CA ILE A 38 -13.09 2.00 19.07
C ILE A 38 -14.05 2.41 20.21
N GLU A 39 -15.28 1.90 20.20
CA GLU A 39 -16.26 2.16 21.28
C GLU A 39 -15.79 1.58 22.62
N LYS A 40 -15.13 0.42 22.61
CA LYS A 40 -14.50 -0.14 23.82
C LYS A 40 -13.32 0.72 24.28
N LYS A 41 -12.41 1.10 23.35
CA LYS A 41 -11.24 1.91 23.64
C LYS A 41 -11.61 3.30 24.13
N ALA A 42 -12.70 3.90 23.66
CA ALA A 42 -13.18 5.20 24.14
C ALA A 42 -13.44 5.23 25.66
N LYS A 43 -13.78 4.08 26.25
CA LYS A 43 -13.98 3.95 27.71
C LYS A 43 -12.67 3.87 28.48
N ASN A 44 -11.61 3.36 27.83
CA ASN A 44 -10.29 3.16 28.43
C ASN A 44 -9.36 4.36 28.21
N GLY A 45 -9.62 5.18 27.21
CA GLY A 45 -8.78 6.31 26.81
C GLY A 45 -7.55 5.89 25.98
N GLY A 46 -6.66 6.83 25.74
CA GLY A 46 -5.49 6.66 24.87
C GLY A 46 -5.78 6.98 23.42
N ASN A 47 -4.79 6.84 22.55
CA ASN A 47 -4.92 7.05 21.12
C ASN A 47 -4.94 5.72 20.37
N LEU A 48 -5.54 5.71 19.17
CA LEU A 48 -5.51 4.59 18.24
C LEU A 48 -5.16 5.11 16.86
N ASN A 49 -4.19 4.49 16.19
CA ASN A 49 -3.91 4.73 14.78
C ASN A 49 -4.21 3.48 13.96
N VAL A 50 -5.11 3.59 13.00
CA VAL A 50 -5.41 2.55 12.01
C VAL A 50 -4.67 2.89 10.73
N ILE A 51 -3.69 2.06 10.37
CA ILE A 51 -2.85 2.24 9.18
C ILE A 51 -3.28 1.23 8.12
N THR A 52 -3.82 1.70 7.01
CA THR A 52 -4.25 0.84 5.91
C THR A 52 -3.09 0.47 5.01
N CYS A 53 -2.85 -0.83 4.84
CA CYS A 53 -1.79 -1.40 4.02
C CYS A 53 -2.36 -2.00 2.73
N GLU A 54 -3.28 -1.28 2.10
CA GLU A 54 -4.02 -1.75 0.94
C GLU A 54 -3.53 -1.08 -0.35
N ASN A 55 -3.43 -1.84 -1.42
CA ASN A 55 -3.27 -1.28 -2.76
C ASN A 55 -4.65 -0.90 -3.30
N TRP A 56 -5.21 0.20 -2.79
CA TRP A 56 -6.58 0.64 -3.06
C TRP A 56 -6.69 2.16 -3.02
N LYS A 57 -7.73 2.69 -3.66
CA LYS A 57 -7.98 4.13 -3.67
C LYS A 57 -8.65 4.58 -2.37
N LEU A 58 -8.02 5.51 -1.65
CA LEU A 58 -8.53 6.13 -0.41
C LEU A 58 -9.01 5.13 0.66
N PRO A 59 -8.25 4.07 0.98
CA PRO A 59 -8.70 3.01 1.87
C PRO A 59 -9.01 3.50 3.28
N ALA A 60 -8.20 4.42 3.82
CA ALA A 60 -8.42 5.00 5.15
C ALA A 60 -9.69 5.86 5.18
N THR A 61 -10.00 6.57 4.11
CA THR A 61 -11.24 7.36 4.00
C THR A 61 -12.47 6.45 3.96
N ILE A 62 -12.39 5.32 3.25
CA ILE A 62 -13.48 4.34 3.22
C ILE A 62 -13.76 3.80 4.64
N LEU A 63 -12.72 3.39 5.37
CA LEU A 63 -12.87 2.92 6.74
C LEU A 63 -13.39 4.01 7.67
N ARG A 64 -12.83 5.22 7.58
CA ARG A 64 -13.25 6.36 8.42
C ARG A 64 -14.74 6.66 8.24
N ASN A 65 -15.20 6.80 7.01
CA ASN A 65 -16.61 7.07 6.70
C ASN A 65 -17.54 5.94 7.19
N GLY A 66 -17.11 4.67 7.04
CA GLY A 66 -17.87 3.52 7.52
C GLY A 66 -18.02 3.52 9.05
N VAL A 67 -16.94 3.79 9.77
CA VAL A 67 -16.95 3.88 11.23
C VAL A 67 -17.78 5.08 11.70
N GLU A 68 -17.62 6.26 11.09
CA GLU A 68 -18.41 7.46 11.42
C GLU A 68 -19.92 7.24 11.26
N ALA A 69 -20.31 6.46 10.25
CA ALA A 69 -21.72 6.15 10.00
C ALA A 69 -22.31 5.14 11.01
N SER A 70 -21.49 4.36 11.70
CA SER A 70 -21.96 3.25 12.56
C SER A 70 -21.66 3.43 14.04
N ILE A 71 -20.75 4.34 14.42
CA ILE A 71 -20.34 4.55 15.80
C ILE A 71 -21.44 5.20 16.66
N CYS A 72 -21.51 4.79 17.93
CA CYS A 72 -22.46 5.38 18.87
C CYS A 72 -22.11 6.86 19.20
N GLU A 73 -23.11 7.63 19.60
CA GLU A 73 -22.97 9.07 19.87
C GLU A 73 -21.90 9.37 20.91
N ASP A 74 -21.86 8.56 21.98
CA ASP A 74 -20.91 8.75 23.10
C ASP A 74 -19.45 8.57 22.71
N ALA A 75 -19.14 7.86 21.60
CA ALA A 75 -17.79 7.63 21.13
C ALA A 75 -17.36 8.55 19.96
N LYS A 76 -18.25 9.39 19.43
CA LYS A 76 -17.93 10.28 18.30
C LYS A 76 -16.81 11.28 18.61
N GLU A 77 -16.86 11.92 19.77
CA GLU A 77 -15.81 12.85 20.19
C GLU A 77 -14.46 12.17 20.32
N TYR A 78 -14.46 10.93 20.86
CA TYR A 78 -13.26 10.12 20.94
C TYR A 78 -12.73 9.75 19.53
N LEU A 79 -13.59 9.31 18.63
CA LEU A 79 -13.23 9.02 17.24
C LEU A 79 -12.57 10.22 16.55
N GLU A 80 -13.10 11.42 16.76
CA GLU A 80 -12.60 12.65 16.15
C GLU A 80 -11.21 13.02 16.70
N LYS A 81 -11.02 12.95 18.03
CA LYS A 81 -9.83 13.48 18.69
C LYS A 81 -8.70 12.48 18.90
N ASN A 82 -9.04 11.20 19.05
CA ASN A 82 -8.11 10.17 19.51
C ASN A 82 -7.88 9.03 18.51
N VAL A 83 -8.59 9.02 17.37
CA VAL A 83 -8.44 7.96 16.39
C VAL A 83 -7.94 8.52 15.06
N GLY A 84 -6.68 8.17 14.73
CA GLY A 84 -6.10 8.38 13.42
C GLY A 84 -6.47 7.23 12.48
N MET A 85 -6.90 7.55 11.25
CA MET A 85 -7.04 6.57 10.17
C MET A 85 -6.26 7.06 8.97
N THR A 86 -5.17 6.36 8.66
CA THR A 86 -4.18 6.81 7.70
C THR A 86 -3.81 5.71 6.71
N GLU A 87 -3.06 6.09 5.69
CA GLU A 87 -2.67 5.23 4.58
C GLU A 87 -1.17 4.98 4.60
N ALA A 88 -0.77 3.77 4.20
CA ALA A 88 0.61 3.43 3.92
C ALA A 88 0.81 3.05 2.45
N VAL A 89 2.02 3.23 1.94
CA VAL A 89 2.41 2.71 0.63
C VAL A 89 3.19 1.43 0.82
N ILE A 90 2.65 0.34 0.27
CA ILE A 90 3.35 -0.94 0.24
C ILE A 90 4.13 -1.04 -1.07
N MET A 91 5.46 -1.03 -0.94
CA MET A 91 6.39 -1.11 -2.09
C MET A 91 7.08 -2.46 -2.21
N ARG A 92 6.97 -3.28 -1.16
CA ARG A 92 7.54 -4.63 -1.12
C ARG A 92 6.62 -5.60 -1.85
N SER A 93 7.15 -6.36 -2.80
CA SER A 93 6.44 -7.48 -3.43
C SER A 93 6.66 -8.74 -2.61
N GLY A 94 5.59 -9.53 -2.44
CA GLY A 94 5.66 -10.91 -1.95
C GLY A 94 5.84 -11.86 -3.14
N ILE A 95 6.61 -12.91 -2.95
CA ILE A 95 6.84 -13.98 -3.94
C ILE A 95 6.32 -15.27 -3.32
N GLU A 96 5.58 -16.04 -4.11
CA GLU A 96 5.09 -17.34 -3.64
C GLU A 96 6.25 -18.24 -3.22
N SER A 97 6.15 -18.80 -2.02
CA SER A 97 7.18 -19.70 -1.49
C SER A 97 7.08 -21.07 -2.13
N SER A 98 8.22 -21.73 -2.36
CA SER A 98 8.23 -23.07 -2.93
C SER A 98 7.55 -24.10 -1.99
N ALA A 99 7.04 -25.18 -2.56
CA ALA A 99 6.40 -26.25 -1.78
C ALA A 99 7.36 -26.86 -0.71
N GLU A 100 8.67 -26.91 -1.01
CA GLU A 100 9.67 -27.38 -0.06
C GLU A 100 9.84 -26.46 1.14
N LEU A 101 9.79 -25.12 0.93
CA LEU A 101 9.85 -24.15 2.00
C LEU A 101 8.58 -24.17 2.85
N LEU A 102 7.41 -24.22 2.22
CA LEU A 102 6.13 -24.31 2.90
C LEU A 102 5.95 -25.61 3.71
N ALA A 103 6.61 -26.70 3.27
CA ALA A 103 6.64 -27.95 4.03
C ALA A 103 7.52 -27.87 5.30
N GLN A 104 8.52 -26.98 5.33
CA GLN A 104 9.34 -26.74 6.51
C GLN A 104 8.63 -25.81 7.51
N ASP A 105 8.02 -24.74 7.01
CA ASP A 105 7.24 -23.80 7.80
C ASP A 105 6.13 -23.21 6.93
N PRO A 106 4.84 -23.49 7.24
CA PRO A 106 3.71 -22.97 6.47
C PRO A 106 3.52 -21.45 6.56
N LEU A 107 4.27 -20.76 7.43
CA LEU A 107 4.24 -19.32 7.60
C LEU A 107 5.38 -18.59 6.86
N ILE A 108 6.21 -19.32 6.12
CA ILE A 108 7.28 -18.71 5.31
C ILE A 108 6.68 -17.81 4.23
N VAL A 109 7.13 -16.58 4.20
CA VAL A 109 6.77 -15.59 3.16
C VAL A 109 8.07 -15.06 2.56
N ASN A 110 8.27 -15.25 1.27
CA ASN A 110 9.36 -14.66 0.52
C ASN A 110 8.98 -13.24 0.12
N VAL A 111 9.80 -12.26 0.47
CA VAL A 111 9.55 -10.87 0.15
C VAL A 111 10.83 -10.19 -0.33
N GLN A 112 10.67 -9.11 -1.08
CA GLN A 112 11.80 -8.28 -1.46
C GLN A 112 12.50 -7.71 -0.22
N ASP A 113 13.83 -7.58 -0.30
CA ASP A 113 14.65 -6.90 0.71
C ASP A 113 14.46 -5.38 0.61
N PHE A 114 13.30 -4.91 1.10
CA PHE A 114 12.91 -3.51 1.13
C PHE A 114 12.39 -3.17 2.52
N TRP A 115 13.00 -2.18 3.17
CA TRP A 115 12.82 -1.89 4.60
C TRP A 115 12.13 -0.56 4.90
N GLU A 116 11.56 0.11 3.90
CA GLU A 116 10.82 1.34 4.10
C GLU A 116 9.32 1.09 4.10
N PHE A 117 8.65 1.67 5.08
CA PHE A 117 7.19 1.61 5.25
C PHE A 117 6.66 3.05 5.35
N PRO A 118 6.44 3.73 4.22
CA PRO A 118 5.94 5.10 4.18
C PRO A 118 4.47 5.17 4.60
N VAL A 119 4.18 6.04 5.56
CA VAL A 119 2.85 6.26 6.15
C VAL A 119 2.51 7.75 6.09
N ASP A 120 1.27 8.09 5.73
CA ASP A 120 0.77 9.46 5.76
C ASP A 120 0.79 10.02 7.20
N ALA A 121 1.62 11.02 7.43
CA ALA A 121 1.76 11.65 8.73
C ALA A 121 0.56 12.54 9.11
N SER A 122 -0.20 13.02 8.12
CA SER A 122 -1.20 14.07 8.33
C SER A 122 -2.40 13.64 9.18
N ARG A 123 -2.62 12.34 9.29
CA ARG A 123 -3.77 11.74 9.99
C ARG A 123 -3.38 10.92 11.23
N ILE A 124 -2.12 10.96 11.62
CA ILE A 124 -1.63 10.31 12.83
C ILE A 124 -2.02 11.13 14.05
N VAL A 125 -2.51 10.46 15.08
CA VAL A 125 -2.89 11.07 16.35
C VAL A 125 -1.95 10.60 17.46
N GLY A 126 -1.37 11.56 18.20
CA GLY A 126 -0.41 11.28 19.28
C GLY A 126 0.92 10.72 18.78
N GLU A 127 1.61 9.99 19.64
CA GLU A 127 2.89 9.36 19.32
C GLU A 127 2.69 7.91 18.91
N LEU A 128 3.40 7.47 17.89
CA LEU A 128 3.46 6.05 17.50
C LEU A 128 4.56 5.33 18.28
N PRO A 129 4.39 4.04 18.59
CA PRO A 129 5.50 3.22 19.07
C PRO A 129 6.61 3.17 18.00
N GLU A 130 7.83 2.91 18.45
CA GLU A 130 8.95 2.73 17.53
C GLU A 130 8.74 1.47 16.68
N ILE A 131 8.55 1.66 15.36
CA ILE A 131 8.36 0.58 14.39
C ILE A 131 9.46 0.69 13.35
N LEU A 132 10.30 -0.34 13.27
CA LEU A 132 11.42 -0.38 12.34
C LEU A 132 10.93 -0.24 10.89
N GLY A 133 11.52 0.71 10.18
CA GLY A 133 11.20 0.97 8.78
C GLY A 133 10.00 1.90 8.55
N LEU A 134 9.17 2.18 9.55
CA LEU A 134 8.08 3.14 9.44
C LEU A 134 8.63 4.54 9.22
N LYS A 135 8.18 5.21 8.16
CA LYS A 135 8.53 6.59 7.81
C LYS A 135 7.27 7.43 7.69
N LEU A 136 7.13 8.41 8.54
CA LEU A 136 6.05 9.40 8.46
C LEU A 136 6.34 10.39 7.33
N ILE A 137 5.45 10.48 6.36
CA ILE A 137 5.56 11.33 5.17
C ILE A 137 4.57 12.49 5.29
N PRO A 138 5.02 13.72 5.47
CA PRO A 138 4.14 14.90 5.59
C PRO A 138 3.36 15.19 4.30
N GLU A 139 4.03 15.12 3.15
CA GLU A 139 3.44 15.37 1.82
C GLU A 139 3.07 14.06 1.11
N PHE A 140 2.24 13.25 1.77
CA PHE A 140 1.93 11.88 1.36
C PHE A 140 1.27 11.80 -0.01
N THR A 141 0.40 12.74 -0.36
CA THR A 141 -0.24 12.76 -1.69
C THR A 141 0.78 12.82 -2.83
N GLY A 142 1.79 13.67 -2.70
CA GLY A 142 2.88 13.73 -3.66
C GLY A 142 3.69 12.45 -3.72
N PHE A 143 3.96 11.85 -2.55
CA PHE A 143 4.66 10.57 -2.46
C PHE A 143 3.86 9.42 -3.11
N LEU A 144 2.55 9.38 -2.87
CA LEU A 144 1.65 8.39 -3.46
C LEU A 144 1.58 8.53 -4.99
N GLU A 145 1.39 9.75 -5.50
CA GLU A 145 1.41 10.03 -6.93
C GLU A 145 2.75 9.66 -7.56
N ARG A 146 3.86 9.93 -6.87
CA ARG A 146 5.20 9.52 -7.31
C ARG A 146 5.29 8.01 -7.52
N LYS A 147 4.76 7.21 -6.58
CA LYS A 147 4.70 5.74 -6.72
C LYS A 147 3.80 5.33 -7.89
N PHE A 148 2.59 5.87 -7.99
CA PHE A 148 1.64 5.48 -9.04
C PHE A 148 2.16 5.83 -10.44
N TYR A 149 2.58 7.07 -10.65
CA TYR A 149 3.02 7.52 -11.98
C TYR A 149 4.44 7.06 -12.35
N THR A 150 5.19 6.46 -11.43
CA THR A 150 6.47 5.84 -11.76
C THR A 150 6.35 4.32 -11.85
N TYR A 151 5.95 3.64 -10.77
CA TYR A 151 5.92 2.18 -10.73
C TYR A 151 4.69 1.61 -11.47
N ASN A 152 3.49 2.07 -11.14
CA ASN A 152 2.29 1.48 -11.73
C ASN A 152 2.14 1.85 -13.21
N ALA A 153 2.46 3.09 -13.59
CA ALA A 153 2.49 3.49 -15.01
C ALA A 153 3.50 2.66 -15.83
N ALA A 154 4.67 2.40 -15.27
CA ALA A 154 5.67 1.57 -15.93
C ALA A 154 5.22 0.09 -16.03
N ASN A 155 4.65 -0.47 -14.95
CA ASN A 155 4.05 -1.81 -14.97
C ASN A 155 2.97 -1.91 -16.04
N GLY A 156 2.02 -0.96 -16.07
CA GLY A 156 0.95 -0.92 -17.06
C GLY A 156 1.51 -0.83 -18.48
N THR A 157 2.43 0.10 -18.74
CA THR A 157 3.06 0.25 -20.07
C THR A 157 3.74 -1.03 -20.51
N THR A 158 4.57 -1.62 -19.63
CA THR A 158 5.33 -2.84 -19.95
C THR A 158 4.40 -4.03 -20.17
N SER A 159 3.36 -4.19 -19.34
CA SER A 159 2.43 -5.31 -19.47
C SER A 159 1.54 -5.22 -20.70
N PHE A 160 0.97 -4.05 -21.01
CA PHE A 160 0.09 -3.91 -22.17
C PHE A 160 0.85 -4.03 -23.49
N VAL A 161 2.02 -3.37 -23.61
CA VAL A 161 2.84 -3.48 -24.83
C VAL A 161 3.48 -4.86 -24.91
N GLY A 162 3.91 -5.43 -23.78
CA GLY A 162 4.45 -6.79 -23.73
C GLY A 162 3.45 -7.84 -24.20
N ALA A 163 2.19 -7.75 -23.76
CA ALA A 163 1.11 -8.63 -24.22
C ALA A 163 0.89 -8.54 -25.73
N LEU A 164 0.88 -7.32 -26.28
CA LEU A 164 0.76 -7.10 -27.74
C LEU A 164 1.91 -7.74 -28.53
N LEU A 165 3.08 -7.86 -27.92
CA LEU A 165 4.27 -8.46 -28.53
C LEU A 165 4.44 -9.95 -28.19
N GLY A 166 3.50 -10.54 -27.42
CA GLY A 166 3.47 -11.96 -27.08
C GLY A 166 4.36 -12.37 -25.91
N HIS A 167 4.82 -11.44 -25.09
CA HIS A 167 5.52 -11.76 -23.85
C HIS A 167 4.57 -12.31 -22.79
N VAL A 168 5.09 -13.17 -21.91
CA VAL A 168 4.36 -13.78 -20.78
C VAL A 168 4.81 -13.17 -19.46
N HIS A 169 6.08 -12.84 -19.34
CA HIS A 169 6.69 -12.29 -18.13
C HIS A 169 7.06 -10.82 -18.30
N ILE A 170 6.90 -10.06 -17.22
CA ILE A 170 7.24 -8.63 -17.19
C ILE A 170 8.73 -8.41 -17.47
N ALA A 171 9.61 -9.22 -16.87
CA ALA A 171 11.05 -9.06 -17.05
C ALA A 171 11.48 -9.21 -18.52
N ASP A 172 10.89 -10.18 -19.27
CA ASP A 172 11.16 -10.33 -20.69
C ASP A 172 10.71 -9.10 -21.48
N ALA A 173 9.52 -8.60 -21.20
CA ALA A 173 8.99 -7.40 -21.84
C ALA A 173 9.83 -6.16 -21.52
N ALA A 174 10.31 -6.04 -20.28
CA ALA A 174 11.13 -4.91 -19.82
C ALA A 174 12.56 -4.91 -20.39
N HIS A 175 12.99 -5.99 -21.04
CA HIS A 175 14.25 -6.09 -21.78
C HIS A 175 14.06 -5.98 -23.30
N ASP A 176 12.83 -6.00 -23.81
CA ASP A 176 12.58 -5.94 -25.26
C ASP A 176 12.95 -4.56 -25.82
N GLU A 177 13.84 -4.55 -26.82
CA GLU A 177 14.33 -3.32 -27.47
C GLU A 177 13.22 -2.47 -28.10
N ARG A 178 12.06 -3.04 -28.39
CA ARG A 178 10.89 -2.33 -28.92
C ARG A 178 10.10 -1.63 -27.83
N ILE A 179 10.15 -2.13 -26.59
CA ILE A 179 9.43 -1.60 -25.42
C ILE A 179 10.28 -0.56 -24.69
N LEU A 180 11.59 -0.77 -24.59
CA LEU A 180 12.50 0.10 -23.84
C LEU A 180 12.36 1.59 -24.20
N PRO A 181 12.30 2.02 -25.48
CA PRO A 181 12.15 3.44 -25.80
C PRO A 181 10.80 4.02 -25.33
N ILE A 182 9.73 3.22 -25.34
CA ILE A 182 8.41 3.63 -24.88
C ILE A 182 8.44 3.81 -23.37
N LEU A 183 8.98 2.83 -22.65
CA LEU A 183 9.11 2.87 -21.20
C LEU A 183 10.00 4.05 -20.73
N GLU A 184 11.10 4.31 -21.40
CA GLU A 184 11.96 5.46 -21.12
C GLU A 184 11.24 6.78 -21.36
N GLY A 185 10.44 6.89 -22.42
CA GLY A 185 9.59 8.04 -22.70
C GLY A 185 8.61 8.29 -21.55
N VAL A 186 7.89 7.26 -21.11
CA VAL A 186 6.98 7.34 -19.96
C VAL A 186 7.69 7.82 -18.71
N TYR A 187 8.86 7.28 -18.39
CA TYR A 187 9.65 7.71 -17.23
C TYR A 187 10.08 9.18 -17.32
N GLN A 188 10.51 9.64 -18.50
CA GLN A 188 10.92 11.03 -18.68
C GLN A 188 9.74 12.00 -18.52
N GLU A 189 8.62 11.71 -19.15
CA GLU A 189 7.40 12.53 -19.07
C GLU A 189 6.86 12.60 -17.66
N THR A 190 6.72 11.45 -16.99
CA THR A 190 6.21 11.39 -15.61
C THR A 190 7.17 12.03 -14.62
N ALA A 191 8.49 11.86 -14.78
CA ALA A 191 9.48 12.48 -13.92
C ALA A 191 9.40 14.01 -13.97
N GLN A 192 9.30 14.58 -15.19
CA GLN A 192 9.16 16.03 -15.37
C GLN A 192 7.83 16.55 -14.80
N ALA A 193 6.73 15.84 -15.04
CA ALA A 193 5.41 16.22 -14.54
C ALA A 193 5.35 16.23 -13.01
N LEU A 194 5.84 15.16 -12.37
CA LEU A 194 5.88 15.02 -10.92
C LEU A 194 6.81 16.03 -10.25
N SER A 195 7.99 16.22 -10.82
CA SER A 195 8.95 17.24 -10.37
C SER A 195 8.30 18.63 -10.38
N LYS A 196 7.62 18.98 -11.47
CA LYS A 196 6.94 20.27 -11.60
C LYS A 196 5.74 20.41 -10.66
N LYS A 197 4.94 19.35 -10.49
CA LYS A 197 3.71 19.38 -9.69
C LYS A 197 3.98 19.44 -8.20
N HIS A 198 4.94 18.65 -7.71
CA HIS A 198 5.22 18.46 -6.29
C HIS A 198 6.54 19.08 -5.84
N ASN A 199 7.21 19.80 -6.74
CA ASN A 199 8.51 20.42 -6.46
C ASN A 199 9.59 19.43 -5.98
N PHE A 200 9.54 18.18 -6.47
CA PHE A 200 10.60 17.22 -6.21
C PHE A 200 11.85 17.57 -7.04
N PRO A 201 13.07 17.41 -6.50
CA PRO A 201 14.29 17.52 -7.30
C PRO A 201 14.24 16.52 -8.46
N LEU A 202 14.49 17.00 -9.69
CA LEU A 202 14.35 16.16 -10.89
C LEU A 202 15.36 14.99 -10.89
N ASP A 203 16.55 15.20 -10.38
CA ASP A 203 17.59 14.17 -10.24
C ASP A 203 17.15 13.05 -9.27
N GLU A 204 16.53 13.39 -8.15
CA GLU A 204 15.95 12.40 -7.23
C GLU A 204 14.79 11.63 -7.89
N GLN A 205 13.96 12.32 -8.66
CA GLN A 205 12.88 11.67 -9.37
C GLN A 205 13.41 10.72 -10.46
N LEU A 206 14.44 11.12 -11.20
CA LEU A 206 15.10 10.26 -12.18
C LEU A 206 15.78 9.04 -11.51
N ALA A 207 16.41 9.22 -10.35
CA ALA A 207 16.95 8.10 -9.58
C ALA A 207 15.84 7.11 -9.15
N PHE A 208 14.67 7.62 -8.80
CA PHE A 208 13.52 6.80 -8.46
C PHE A 208 12.98 6.00 -9.67
N THR A 209 12.98 6.60 -10.87
CA THR A 209 12.62 5.85 -12.11
C THR A 209 13.62 4.74 -12.42
N LEU A 210 14.92 4.95 -12.20
CA LEU A 210 15.92 3.90 -12.38
C LEU A 210 15.70 2.70 -11.45
N THR A 211 15.28 2.95 -10.21
CA THR A 211 14.93 1.89 -9.26
C THR A 211 13.71 1.11 -9.75
N SER A 212 12.68 1.79 -10.24
CA SER A 212 11.51 1.17 -10.86
C SER A 212 11.89 0.31 -12.07
N LYS A 213 12.70 0.83 -12.98
CA LYS A 213 13.17 0.11 -14.16
C LYS A 213 13.93 -1.17 -13.79
N ARG A 214 14.87 -1.09 -12.82
CA ARG A 214 15.62 -2.25 -12.34
C ARG A 214 14.70 -3.33 -11.75
N LYS A 215 13.66 -2.92 -11.03
CA LYS A 215 12.65 -3.84 -10.49
C LYS A 215 11.90 -4.58 -11.61
N LEU A 216 11.46 -3.87 -12.66
CA LEU A 216 10.80 -4.51 -13.82
C LEU A 216 11.70 -5.50 -14.55
N GLN A 217 12.99 -5.22 -14.59
CA GLN A 217 13.99 -6.05 -15.28
C GLN A 217 14.55 -7.20 -14.42
N ASP A 218 14.11 -7.34 -13.19
CA ASP A 218 14.60 -8.35 -12.26
C ASP A 218 13.93 -9.71 -12.52
N TYR A 219 14.66 -10.64 -13.09
CA TYR A 219 14.20 -12.01 -13.37
C TYR A 219 13.93 -12.85 -12.09
N THR A 220 14.38 -12.41 -10.93
CA THR A 220 14.04 -13.09 -9.67
C THR A 220 12.61 -12.80 -9.22
N ILE A 221 11.97 -11.77 -9.79
CA ILE A 221 10.57 -11.41 -9.58
C ILE A 221 9.76 -12.02 -10.72
N VAL A 222 9.04 -13.11 -10.44
CA VAL A 222 8.24 -13.82 -11.45
C VAL A 222 6.85 -13.19 -11.51
N ASP A 223 6.74 -12.06 -12.22
CA ASP A 223 5.48 -11.38 -12.46
C ASP A 223 4.95 -11.72 -13.86
N PHE A 224 3.71 -12.24 -13.92
CA PHE A 224 3.03 -12.53 -15.14
C PHE A 224 2.31 -11.28 -15.67
N ILE A 225 2.43 -11.02 -16.97
CA ILE A 225 1.77 -9.88 -17.64
C ILE A 225 0.25 -9.88 -17.42
N GLU A 226 -0.39 -11.05 -17.49
CA GLU A 226 -1.83 -11.19 -17.28
C GLU A 226 -2.28 -10.74 -15.88
N MET A 227 -1.49 -11.06 -14.83
CA MET A 227 -1.79 -10.65 -13.47
C MET A 227 -1.67 -9.13 -13.30
N ILE A 228 -0.61 -8.54 -13.83
CA ILE A 228 -0.40 -7.09 -13.77
C ILE A 228 -1.51 -6.34 -14.54
N GLN A 229 -1.93 -6.83 -15.69
CA GLN A 229 -3.04 -6.23 -16.44
C GLN A 229 -4.35 -6.26 -15.64
N TYR A 230 -4.60 -7.34 -14.90
CA TYR A 230 -5.77 -7.44 -14.03
C TYR A 230 -5.71 -6.42 -12.88
N GLU A 231 -4.57 -6.28 -12.23
CA GLU A 231 -4.38 -5.33 -11.11
C GLU A 231 -4.55 -3.88 -11.59
N VAL A 232 -3.84 -3.49 -12.66
CA VAL A 232 -3.91 -2.13 -13.22
C VAL A 232 -5.31 -1.78 -13.73
N GLY A 233 -6.07 -2.76 -14.20
CA GLY A 233 -7.46 -2.57 -14.64
C GLY A 233 -8.46 -2.36 -13.49
N GLN A 234 -8.07 -2.57 -12.23
CA GLN A 234 -8.90 -2.36 -11.02
C GLN A 234 -8.67 -0.97 -10.38
N GLU A 235 -7.59 -0.28 -10.71
CA GLU A 235 -7.22 1.07 -10.22
C GLU A 235 -7.91 2.17 -11.05
#